data_20642ddadd73cf187ae15787e8a5f7ee
#
_entry.id   20642ddadd73cf187ae15787e8a5f7ee
#
_cell.length_a   1.000
_cell.length_b   1.000
_cell.length_c   1.000
_cell.angle_alpha   90.00
_cell.angle_beta   90.00
_cell.angle_gamma   90.00
#
_symmetry.space_group_name_H-M   'P 1'
#
loop_
_entity.id
_entity.type
_entity.pdbx_description
1 polymer ?
#
loop_
_entity_poly.entity_id
_entity_poly.type
_entity_poly.pdbx_seq_one_letter_code
_entity_poly.pdbx_strand_id
1 'polypeptide(L)'
;MVFTFEPAPAAFFAGKSLPELTTREEKRVLFEKMGIDVLIEFPMNAKTAATPPEEFIRQYLAGQMHMAFLAAGEDLSFGDKGKGNCELLASFSHVYDYRMEIIEKVKYHGKDPAYHGVEVSSTLLRSLVEQGKMEVVAELLLDDYSFYGEVVHGKQLGRTLGMPTVNICPKTDKLLPAFGVYYSKVIVGTGEDMKCYKAITNIGYKPTVDDTKTPVVESYLYNFQGDLYGKHIRVQLLSYRRPEMKFESVDALKGQMQQDIQSGLVYHGIG
;
A
#
# COMPACT_ATOMS: atom_id res chain seq x y z
N MET A 1 9.20 3.73 -18.54
CA MET A 1 8.61 4.96 -17.95
C MET A 1 7.17 4.67 -17.51
N VAL A 2 6.76 5.21 -16.36
CA VAL A 2 5.36 5.17 -15.88
C VAL A 2 4.86 6.60 -15.74
N PHE A 3 3.61 6.83 -16.17
CA PHE A 3 2.91 8.10 -16.01
C PHE A 3 1.77 7.95 -15.00
N THR A 4 1.67 8.86 -14.03
CA THR A 4 0.60 8.91 -13.04
C THR A 4 0.24 10.35 -12.72
N PHE A 5 -1.00 10.58 -12.27
CA PHE A 5 -1.43 11.89 -11.79
C PHE A 5 -1.16 12.05 -10.29
N GLU A 6 -0.75 13.26 -9.87
CA GLU A 6 -0.51 13.60 -8.47
C GLU A 6 -1.14 14.99 -8.13
N PRO A 7 -2.12 15.05 -7.20
CA PRO A 7 -2.79 13.90 -6.57
C PRO A 7 -3.58 13.04 -7.56
N ALA A 8 -4.00 11.85 -7.13
CA ALA A 8 -4.86 11.00 -7.96
C ALA A 8 -6.15 11.74 -8.36
N PRO A 9 -6.67 11.57 -9.61
CA PRO A 9 -7.87 12.28 -10.07
C PRO A 9 -9.05 12.18 -9.12
N ALA A 10 -9.30 11.00 -8.55
CA ALA A 10 -10.38 10.80 -7.58
C ALA A 10 -10.24 11.69 -6.34
N ALA A 11 -9.02 11.86 -5.81
CA ALA A 11 -8.75 12.71 -4.65
C ALA A 11 -8.92 14.20 -5.01
N PHE A 12 -8.41 14.61 -6.19
CA PHE A 12 -8.56 15.97 -6.68
C PHE A 12 -10.04 16.38 -6.82
N PHE A 13 -10.86 15.57 -7.50
CA PHE A 13 -12.28 15.87 -7.69
C PHE A 13 -13.09 15.74 -6.40
N ALA A 14 -12.69 14.89 -5.46
CA ALA A 14 -13.32 14.83 -4.14
C ALA A 14 -12.96 16.03 -3.24
N GLY A 15 -11.95 16.83 -3.59
CA GLY A 15 -11.46 17.95 -2.79
C GLY A 15 -10.85 17.54 -1.43
N LYS A 16 -10.45 16.28 -1.29
CA LYS A 16 -9.87 15.73 -0.06
C LYS A 16 -8.93 14.56 -0.38
N SER A 17 -7.97 14.32 0.52
CA SER A 17 -7.17 13.10 0.47
C SER A 17 -8.06 11.88 0.63
N LEU A 18 -7.84 10.87 -0.22
CA LEU A 18 -8.48 9.55 -0.12
C LEU A 18 -7.42 8.54 0.34
N PRO A 19 -7.80 7.56 1.17
CA PRO A 19 -6.87 6.52 1.58
C PRO A 19 -6.27 5.81 0.35
N GLU A 20 -4.96 5.65 0.30
CA GLU A 20 -4.23 5.03 -0.82
C GLU A 20 -3.76 3.62 -0.48
N LEU A 21 -3.83 2.70 -1.45
CA LEU A 21 -3.25 1.35 -1.33
C LEU A 21 -1.73 1.41 -1.14
N THR A 22 -1.09 2.32 -1.86
CA THR A 22 0.34 2.64 -1.75
C THR A 22 0.49 4.13 -1.64
N THR A 23 1.20 4.62 -0.62
CA THR A 23 1.52 6.04 -0.51
C THR A 23 2.45 6.47 -1.66
N ARG A 24 2.60 7.77 -1.87
CA ARG A 24 3.47 8.29 -2.93
C ARG A 24 4.90 7.76 -2.82
N GLU A 25 5.46 7.69 -1.62
CA GLU A 25 6.80 7.17 -1.40
C GLU A 25 6.88 5.66 -1.62
N GLU A 26 5.88 4.91 -1.14
CA GLU A 26 5.79 3.46 -1.38
C GLU A 26 5.70 3.16 -2.89
N LYS A 27 4.92 3.94 -3.63
CA LYS A 27 4.77 3.84 -5.08
C LYS A 27 6.10 4.04 -5.81
N ARG A 28 6.89 5.04 -5.40
CA ARG A 28 8.24 5.29 -5.98
C ARG A 28 9.17 4.11 -5.74
N VAL A 29 9.24 3.61 -4.51
CA VAL A 29 10.06 2.43 -4.16
C VAL A 29 9.61 1.19 -4.94
N LEU A 30 8.29 1.01 -5.12
CA LEU A 30 7.75 -0.12 -5.87
C LEU A 30 8.16 -0.06 -7.35
N PHE A 31 8.00 1.09 -8.00
CA PHE A 31 8.39 1.26 -9.41
C PHE A 31 9.91 1.13 -9.61
N GLU A 32 10.72 1.62 -8.69
CA GLU A 32 12.17 1.41 -8.71
C GLU A 32 12.52 -0.10 -8.67
N LYS A 33 11.89 -0.86 -7.77
CA LYS A 33 12.07 -2.33 -7.71
C LYS A 33 11.61 -3.05 -8.97
N MET A 34 10.60 -2.51 -9.66
CA MET A 34 10.12 -3.04 -10.94
C MET A 34 11.03 -2.68 -12.13
N GLY A 35 12.12 -1.96 -11.90
CA GLY A 35 13.05 -1.53 -12.95
C GLY A 35 12.52 -0.40 -13.82
N ILE A 36 11.63 0.43 -13.29
CA ILE A 36 11.13 1.61 -14.01
C ILE A 36 12.15 2.75 -13.91
N ASP A 37 12.70 3.16 -15.03
CA ASP A 37 13.74 4.21 -15.10
C ASP A 37 13.19 5.60 -14.81
N VAL A 38 11.94 5.88 -15.21
CA VAL A 38 11.33 7.22 -15.10
C VAL A 38 9.89 7.11 -14.61
N LEU A 39 9.59 7.79 -13.52
CA LEU A 39 8.24 8.02 -13.02
C LEU A 39 7.85 9.48 -13.25
N ILE A 40 6.80 9.71 -14.03
CA ILE A 40 6.20 11.03 -14.22
C ILE A 40 5.00 11.16 -13.29
N GLU A 41 5.13 12.00 -12.28
CA GLU A 41 4.03 12.42 -11.42
C GLU A 41 3.45 13.72 -11.97
N PHE A 42 2.49 13.58 -12.87
CA PHE A 42 1.90 14.73 -13.56
C PHE A 42 0.93 15.48 -12.62
N PRO A 43 1.08 16.81 -12.47
CA PRO A 43 0.27 17.56 -11.53
C PRO A 43 -1.21 17.57 -11.92
N MET A 44 -2.07 17.08 -11.03
CA MET A 44 -3.53 17.17 -11.18
C MET A 44 -4.02 18.44 -10.48
N ASN A 45 -4.40 19.44 -11.27
CA ASN A 45 -4.93 20.73 -10.80
C ASN A 45 -6.01 21.24 -11.76
N ALA A 46 -6.64 22.37 -11.43
CA ALA A 46 -7.74 22.92 -12.23
C ALA A 46 -7.36 23.14 -13.71
N LYS A 47 -6.12 23.58 -13.99
CA LYS A 47 -5.65 23.81 -15.36
C LYS A 47 -5.45 22.50 -16.11
N THR A 48 -4.76 21.55 -15.53
CA THR A 48 -4.48 20.26 -16.18
C THR A 48 -5.74 19.39 -16.31
N ALA A 49 -6.65 19.44 -15.33
CA ALA A 49 -7.95 18.78 -15.39
C ALA A 49 -8.87 19.32 -16.49
N ALA A 50 -8.75 20.61 -16.85
CA ALA A 50 -9.53 21.27 -17.89
C ALA A 50 -8.88 21.17 -19.30
N THR A 51 -7.73 20.49 -19.44
CA THR A 51 -7.06 20.35 -20.73
C THR A 51 -7.89 19.47 -21.67
N PRO A 52 -8.25 19.94 -22.87
CA PRO A 52 -8.90 19.08 -23.86
C PRO A 52 -8.05 17.84 -24.17
N PRO A 53 -8.65 16.67 -24.38
CA PRO A 53 -7.89 15.44 -24.57
C PRO A 53 -6.94 15.45 -25.77
N GLU A 54 -7.33 16.07 -26.89
CA GLU A 54 -6.48 16.24 -28.06
C GLU A 54 -5.26 17.13 -27.75
N GLU A 55 -5.49 18.20 -26.97
CA GLU A 55 -4.44 19.09 -26.52
C GLU A 55 -3.47 18.38 -25.55
N PHE A 56 -4.01 17.51 -24.68
CA PHE A 56 -3.21 16.68 -23.77
C PHE A 56 -2.29 15.75 -24.55
N ILE A 57 -2.80 15.09 -25.60
CA ILE A 57 -1.99 14.24 -26.49
C ILE A 57 -0.89 15.08 -27.16
N ARG A 58 -1.29 16.19 -27.80
CA ARG A 58 -0.39 17.03 -28.56
C ARG A 58 0.72 17.64 -27.72
N GLN A 59 0.36 18.26 -26.59
CA GLN A 59 1.27 19.06 -25.80
C GLN A 59 2.14 18.18 -24.90
N TYR A 60 1.53 17.23 -24.20
CA TYR A 60 2.24 16.46 -23.17
C TYR A 60 2.76 15.13 -23.71
N LEU A 61 1.92 14.26 -24.25
CA LEU A 61 2.37 12.94 -24.66
C LEU A 61 3.33 12.97 -25.84
N ALA A 62 2.93 13.62 -26.92
CA ALA A 62 3.76 13.74 -28.13
C ALA A 62 4.83 14.84 -28.00
N GLY A 63 4.43 16.04 -27.56
CA GLY A 63 5.29 17.22 -27.58
C GLY A 63 6.38 17.20 -26.50
N GLN A 64 6.03 17.02 -25.23
CA GLN A 64 7.00 17.09 -24.13
C GLN A 64 7.64 15.75 -23.80
N MET A 65 6.88 14.64 -23.87
CA MET A 65 7.40 13.31 -23.54
C MET A 65 7.99 12.57 -24.73
N HIS A 66 7.77 13.05 -25.96
CA HIS A 66 8.22 12.40 -27.19
C HIS A 66 7.87 10.90 -27.19
N MET A 67 6.61 10.61 -26.85
CA MET A 67 6.11 9.26 -26.70
C MET A 67 6.19 8.49 -28.01
N ALA A 68 6.92 7.36 -28.03
CA ALA A 68 7.02 6.47 -29.18
C ALA A 68 6.17 5.19 -29.01
N PHE A 69 5.82 4.85 -27.77
CA PHE A 69 4.98 3.70 -27.42
C PHE A 69 4.15 3.99 -26.19
N LEU A 70 2.87 3.59 -26.20
CA LEU A 70 1.96 3.70 -25.08
C LEU A 70 1.29 2.35 -24.80
N ALA A 71 1.36 1.88 -23.57
CA ALA A 71 0.53 0.80 -23.07
C ALA A 71 -0.51 1.38 -22.09
N ALA A 72 -1.78 1.08 -22.28
CA ALA A 72 -2.86 1.59 -21.45
C ALA A 72 -3.95 0.55 -21.24
N GLY A 73 -4.60 0.57 -20.07
CA GLY A 73 -5.80 -0.25 -19.82
C GLY A 73 -6.97 0.20 -20.69
N GLU A 74 -7.85 -0.71 -21.01
CA GLU A 74 -9.04 -0.47 -21.87
C GLU A 74 -10.01 0.58 -21.31
N ASP A 75 -10.00 0.81 -19.98
CA ASP A 75 -10.83 1.77 -19.26
C ASP A 75 -10.13 3.12 -19.02
N LEU A 76 -9.01 3.38 -19.71
CA LEU A 76 -8.32 4.64 -19.61
C LEU A 76 -9.23 5.81 -19.94
N SER A 77 -9.25 6.82 -19.07
CA SER A 77 -9.87 8.11 -19.34
C SER A 77 -8.92 9.26 -18.95
N PHE A 78 -8.89 10.33 -19.76
CA PHE A 78 -8.03 11.51 -19.53
C PHE A 78 -8.62 12.79 -20.14
N GLY A 79 -7.99 13.92 -19.86
CA GLY A 79 -8.41 15.23 -20.36
C GLY A 79 -9.69 15.74 -19.71
N ASP A 80 -10.20 16.87 -20.23
CA ASP A 80 -11.39 17.55 -19.69
C ASP A 80 -12.57 16.59 -19.56
N LYS A 81 -13.06 16.43 -18.31
CA LYS A 81 -14.19 15.56 -17.94
C LYS A 81 -14.02 14.11 -18.35
N GLY A 82 -12.77 13.63 -18.50
CA GLY A 82 -12.47 12.25 -18.90
C GLY A 82 -12.92 11.89 -20.33
N LYS A 83 -13.00 12.85 -21.22
CA LYS A 83 -13.45 12.62 -22.60
C LYS A 83 -12.44 11.89 -23.49
N GLY A 84 -11.15 11.92 -23.11
CA GLY A 84 -10.10 11.15 -23.75
C GLY A 84 -10.21 9.67 -23.37
N ASN A 85 -10.02 8.78 -24.33
CA ASN A 85 -10.06 7.34 -24.16
C ASN A 85 -9.05 6.65 -25.11
N CYS A 86 -9.00 5.32 -25.09
CA CYS A 86 -8.13 4.54 -25.94
C CYS A 86 -8.38 4.74 -27.44
N GLU A 87 -9.65 4.93 -27.85
CA GLU A 87 -10.01 5.16 -29.27
C GLU A 87 -9.43 6.48 -29.78
N LEU A 88 -9.55 7.54 -28.97
CA LEU A 88 -8.97 8.84 -29.29
C LEU A 88 -7.44 8.75 -29.40
N LEU A 89 -6.77 8.08 -28.46
CA LEU A 89 -5.33 7.85 -28.54
C LEU A 89 -4.96 7.11 -29.82
N ALA A 90 -5.67 6.04 -30.15
CA ALA A 90 -5.41 5.27 -31.37
C ALA A 90 -5.57 6.13 -32.65
N SER A 91 -6.56 7.04 -32.68
CA SER A 91 -6.78 7.93 -33.83
C SER A 91 -5.63 8.91 -34.09
N PHE A 92 -4.88 9.30 -33.03
CA PHE A 92 -3.73 10.18 -33.13
C PHE A 92 -2.39 9.46 -33.33
N SER A 93 -2.37 8.13 -33.27
CA SER A 93 -1.12 7.36 -33.37
C SER A 93 -0.34 7.63 -34.66
N HIS A 94 -1.02 7.70 -35.80
CA HIS A 94 -0.40 8.03 -37.11
C HIS A 94 0.02 9.51 -37.22
N VAL A 95 -0.66 10.42 -36.50
CA VAL A 95 -0.35 11.86 -36.54
C VAL A 95 0.95 12.16 -35.82
N TYR A 96 1.19 11.48 -34.69
CA TYR A 96 2.35 11.71 -33.85
C TYR A 96 3.35 10.55 -33.83
N ASP A 97 3.23 9.60 -34.73
CA ASP A 97 4.16 8.49 -34.97
C ASP A 97 4.48 7.68 -33.68
N TYR A 98 3.44 7.25 -32.97
CA TYR A 98 3.59 6.34 -31.84
C TYR A 98 2.80 5.04 -32.04
N ARG A 99 3.26 3.99 -31.38
CA ARG A 99 2.53 2.72 -31.30
C ARG A 99 1.74 2.65 -29.99
N MET A 100 0.61 1.94 -30.02
CA MET A 100 -0.22 1.76 -28.83
C MET A 100 -0.56 0.29 -28.64
N GLU A 101 -0.61 -0.13 -27.38
CA GLU A 101 -1.10 -1.43 -26.94
C GLU A 101 -2.17 -1.20 -25.87
N ILE A 102 -3.33 -1.86 -26.06
CA ILE A 102 -4.39 -1.86 -25.05
C ILE A 102 -4.24 -3.11 -24.22
N ILE A 103 -4.08 -2.91 -22.90
CA ILE A 103 -3.93 -3.99 -21.94
C ILE A 103 -5.32 -4.39 -21.44
N GLU A 104 -5.69 -5.65 -21.68
CA GLU A 104 -6.91 -6.23 -21.15
C GLU A 104 -6.87 -6.33 -19.63
N LYS A 105 -8.05 -6.31 -19.01
CA LYS A 105 -8.19 -6.45 -17.58
C LYS A 105 -7.76 -7.82 -17.09
N VAL A 106 -6.89 -7.86 -16.11
CA VAL A 106 -6.43 -9.08 -15.48
C VAL A 106 -7.52 -9.64 -14.57
N LYS A 107 -7.75 -10.94 -14.63
CA LYS A 107 -8.66 -11.67 -13.73
C LYS A 107 -7.87 -12.49 -12.73
N TYR A 108 -8.40 -12.57 -11.51
CA TYR A 108 -7.77 -13.38 -10.45
C TYR A 108 -7.94 -14.87 -10.73
N HIS A 109 -6.84 -15.62 -10.63
CA HIS A 109 -6.76 -17.07 -10.74
C HIS A 109 -5.88 -17.68 -9.63
N GLY A 110 -5.80 -17.01 -8.48
CA GLY A 110 -4.99 -17.46 -7.34
C GLY A 110 -5.66 -18.56 -6.51
N LYS A 111 -5.23 -18.70 -5.28
CA LYS A 111 -5.60 -19.84 -4.42
C LYS A 111 -7.01 -19.78 -3.86
N ASP A 112 -7.58 -18.59 -3.67
CA ASP A 112 -8.91 -18.45 -3.09
C ASP A 112 -10.00 -18.54 -4.17
N PRO A 113 -10.77 -19.66 -4.24
CA PRO A 113 -11.77 -19.85 -5.27
C PRO A 113 -12.93 -18.84 -5.22
N ALA A 114 -13.15 -18.16 -4.09
CA ALA A 114 -14.19 -17.16 -3.96
C ALA A 114 -13.99 -15.94 -4.87
N TYR A 115 -12.77 -15.72 -5.36
CA TYR A 115 -12.39 -14.60 -6.22
C TYR A 115 -12.02 -15.03 -7.64
N HIS A 116 -12.08 -16.33 -7.99
CA HIS A 116 -11.75 -16.80 -9.35
C HIS A 116 -12.58 -16.08 -10.42
N GLY A 117 -11.90 -15.55 -11.44
CA GLY A 117 -12.52 -14.84 -12.55
C GLY A 117 -12.94 -13.39 -12.23
N VAL A 118 -12.79 -12.94 -10.98
CA VAL A 118 -13.05 -11.55 -10.60
C VAL A 118 -11.95 -10.65 -11.18
N GLU A 119 -12.34 -9.50 -11.71
CA GLU A 119 -11.43 -8.51 -12.26
C GLU A 119 -10.54 -7.92 -11.16
N VAL A 120 -9.23 -7.89 -11.42
CA VAL A 120 -8.25 -7.25 -10.53
C VAL A 120 -8.37 -5.74 -10.68
N SER A 121 -8.81 -5.07 -9.61
CA SER A 121 -9.00 -3.62 -9.59
C SER A 121 -8.60 -3.02 -8.24
N SER A 122 -8.32 -1.72 -8.23
CA SER A 122 -8.06 -1.01 -6.97
C SER A 122 -9.26 -1.06 -6.02
N THR A 123 -10.48 -1.13 -6.53
CA THR A 123 -11.70 -1.27 -5.72
C THR A 123 -11.74 -2.62 -5.01
N LEU A 124 -11.46 -3.72 -5.73
CA LEU A 124 -11.36 -5.05 -5.13
C LEU A 124 -10.26 -5.08 -4.07
N LEU A 125 -9.06 -4.59 -4.39
CA LEU A 125 -7.93 -4.56 -3.46
C LEU A 125 -8.26 -3.78 -2.18
N ARG A 126 -8.90 -2.61 -2.29
CA ARG A 126 -9.34 -1.82 -1.12
C ARG A 126 -10.25 -2.62 -0.21
N SER A 127 -11.27 -3.25 -0.79
CA SER A 127 -12.23 -4.08 -0.05
C SER A 127 -11.54 -5.26 0.65
N LEU A 128 -10.59 -5.93 -0.01
CA LEU A 128 -9.83 -7.04 0.58
C LEU A 128 -8.91 -6.58 1.72
N VAL A 129 -8.24 -5.44 1.56
CA VAL A 129 -7.41 -4.84 2.62
C VAL A 129 -8.28 -4.49 3.84
N GLU A 130 -9.40 -3.80 3.64
CA GLU A 130 -10.33 -3.44 4.72
C GLU A 130 -10.93 -4.66 5.43
N GLN A 131 -11.04 -5.80 4.76
CA GLN A 131 -11.48 -7.07 5.33
C GLN A 131 -10.34 -7.90 5.96
N GLY A 132 -9.09 -7.47 5.84
CA GLY A 132 -7.94 -8.22 6.35
C GLY A 132 -7.57 -9.47 5.55
N LYS A 133 -7.99 -9.59 4.29
CA LYS A 133 -7.71 -10.74 3.40
C LYS A 133 -6.30 -10.67 2.79
N MET A 134 -5.29 -10.65 3.68
CA MET A 134 -3.90 -10.34 3.29
C MET A 134 -3.30 -11.35 2.32
N GLU A 135 -3.68 -12.63 2.41
CA GLU A 135 -3.19 -13.68 1.51
C GLU A 135 -3.61 -13.41 0.06
N VAL A 136 -4.88 -13.05 -0.16
CA VAL A 136 -5.40 -12.70 -1.49
C VAL A 136 -4.81 -11.37 -1.97
N VAL A 137 -4.67 -10.40 -1.07
CA VAL A 137 -4.04 -9.12 -1.37
C VAL A 137 -2.60 -9.32 -1.84
N ALA A 138 -1.82 -10.18 -1.18
CA ALA A 138 -0.45 -10.47 -1.55
C ALA A 138 -0.33 -11.13 -2.94
N GLU A 139 -1.25 -12.05 -3.28
CA GLU A 139 -1.31 -12.66 -4.60
C GLU A 139 -1.64 -11.63 -5.70
N LEU A 140 -2.54 -10.68 -5.43
CA LEU A 140 -2.92 -9.62 -6.37
C LEU A 140 -1.84 -8.55 -6.55
N LEU A 141 -1.13 -8.20 -5.48
CA LEU A 141 -0.05 -7.20 -5.51
C LEU A 141 1.30 -7.79 -5.93
N LEU A 142 1.43 -9.13 -5.94
CA LEU A 142 2.70 -9.85 -6.08
C LEU A 142 3.73 -9.44 -5.00
N ASP A 143 3.26 -8.87 -3.91
CA ASP A 143 4.03 -8.46 -2.72
C ASP A 143 3.09 -8.35 -1.51
N ASP A 144 3.64 -8.49 -0.30
CA ASP A 144 2.86 -8.38 0.92
C ASP A 144 2.41 -6.92 1.16
N TYR A 145 1.15 -6.71 1.56
CA TYR A 145 0.67 -5.40 1.96
C TYR A 145 1.50 -4.85 3.13
N SER A 146 1.96 -3.63 3.02
CA SER A 146 2.98 -3.15 3.96
C SER A 146 2.80 -1.69 4.37
N PHE A 147 3.40 -1.37 5.52
CA PHE A 147 3.57 -0.03 6.04
C PHE A 147 5.06 0.32 6.11
N TYR A 148 5.39 1.53 5.69
CA TYR A 148 6.72 2.10 5.86
C TYR A 148 6.66 3.21 6.90
N GLY A 149 7.64 3.28 7.78
CA GLY A 149 7.71 4.36 8.75
C GLY A 149 8.96 4.31 9.61
N GLU A 150 9.21 5.44 10.26
CA GLU A 150 10.23 5.54 11.30
C GLU A 150 9.71 4.93 12.59
N VAL A 151 10.56 4.19 13.28
CA VAL A 151 10.27 3.62 14.60
C VAL A 151 10.21 4.71 15.65
N VAL A 152 9.04 4.88 16.23
CA VAL A 152 8.78 5.89 17.26
C VAL A 152 8.54 5.28 18.62
N HIS A 153 8.67 6.10 19.69
CA HIS A 153 8.35 5.67 21.04
C HIS A 153 6.83 5.45 21.19
N GLY A 154 6.45 4.23 21.57
CA GLY A 154 5.11 3.89 22.01
C GLY A 154 4.92 4.08 23.52
N LYS A 155 3.82 3.53 24.05
CA LYS A 155 3.56 3.49 25.52
C LYS A 155 4.53 2.58 26.29
N GLN A 156 5.35 1.81 25.59
CA GLN A 156 6.32 0.83 26.12
C GLN A 156 5.70 -0.22 27.07
N LEU A 157 4.37 -0.42 27.00
CA LEU A 157 3.68 -1.41 27.82
C LEU A 157 4.17 -2.84 27.56
N GLY A 158 4.40 -3.19 26.28
CA GLY A 158 4.99 -4.48 25.93
C GLY A 158 6.36 -4.69 26.58
N ARG A 159 7.20 -3.64 26.67
CA ARG A 159 8.50 -3.71 27.33
C ARG A 159 8.40 -4.01 28.82
N THR A 160 7.44 -3.39 29.53
CA THR A 160 7.18 -3.67 30.96
C THR A 160 6.65 -5.08 31.20
N LEU A 161 6.00 -5.67 30.18
CA LEU A 161 5.49 -7.05 30.22
C LEU A 161 6.52 -8.09 29.73
N GLY A 162 7.75 -7.67 29.38
CA GLY A 162 8.80 -8.56 28.85
C GLY A 162 8.65 -8.91 27.36
N MET A 163 7.78 -8.20 26.65
CA MET A 163 7.48 -8.39 25.22
C MET A 163 7.68 -7.06 24.46
N PRO A 164 8.96 -6.62 24.26
CA PRO A 164 9.24 -5.34 23.63
C PRO A 164 8.74 -5.29 22.20
N THR A 165 8.08 -4.19 21.85
CA THR A 165 7.52 -3.95 20.51
C THR A 165 8.12 -2.70 19.88
N VAL A 166 8.15 -2.66 18.56
CA VAL A 166 8.44 -1.45 17.78
C VAL A 166 7.14 -0.85 17.27
N ASN A 167 7.08 0.47 17.21
CA ASN A 167 5.89 1.20 16.80
C ASN A 167 6.20 2.09 15.62
N ILE A 168 5.36 2.05 14.58
CA ILE A 168 5.34 3.05 13.52
C ILE A 168 3.95 3.67 13.41
N CYS A 169 3.91 4.94 13.01
CA CYS A 169 2.65 5.61 12.70
C CYS A 169 2.48 5.60 11.18
N PRO A 170 1.44 4.94 10.65
CA PRO A 170 1.14 4.99 9.23
C PRO A 170 0.90 6.44 8.78
N LYS A 171 1.22 6.74 7.53
CA LYS A 171 0.83 8.02 6.94
C LYS A 171 -0.69 8.16 6.90
N THR A 172 -1.18 9.38 6.99
CA THR A 172 -2.62 9.69 7.10
C THR A 172 -3.41 9.33 5.85
N ASP A 173 -2.74 9.24 4.72
CA ASP A 173 -3.28 8.84 3.42
C ASP A 173 -3.17 7.33 3.13
N LYS A 174 -2.48 6.56 3.99
CA LYS A 174 -2.38 5.10 3.83
C LYS A 174 -3.70 4.41 4.17
N LEU A 175 -4.18 3.53 3.28
CA LEU A 175 -5.35 2.69 3.56
C LEU A 175 -5.03 1.74 4.72
N LEU A 176 -5.87 1.76 5.74
CA LEU A 176 -5.73 0.88 6.88
C LEU A 176 -6.50 -0.43 6.65
N PRO A 177 -5.92 -1.59 7.00
CA PRO A 177 -6.63 -2.84 6.96
C PRO A 177 -7.58 -2.99 8.16
N ALA A 178 -8.31 -4.11 8.23
CA ALA A 178 -9.06 -4.46 9.43
C ALA A 178 -8.18 -4.36 10.68
N PHE A 179 -8.66 -3.71 11.72
CA PHE A 179 -7.89 -3.60 12.98
C PHE A 179 -7.81 -4.94 13.69
N GLY A 180 -6.64 -5.22 14.25
CA GLY A 180 -6.38 -6.47 14.93
C GLY A 180 -4.95 -6.94 14.81
N VAL A 181 -4.76 -8.21 15.08
CA VAL A 181 -3.46 -8.87 15.12
C VAL A 181 -3.20 -9.63 13.83
N TYR A 182 -1.98 -9.49 13.32
CA TYR A 182 -1.50 -10.09 12.07
C TYR A 182 -0.22 -10.88 12.29
N TYR A 183 -0.07 -11.99 11.62
CA TYR A 183 1.25 -12.55 11.35
C TYR A 183 1.94 -11.66 10.32
N SER A 184 3.21 -11.35 10.55
CA SER A 184 3.89 -10.31 9.81
C SER A 184 5.40 -10.58 9.67
N LYS A 185 6.05 -9.76 8.86
CA LYS A 185 7.51 -9.63 8.78
C LYS A 185 7.89 -8.17 8.95
N VAL A 186 9.04 -7.93 9.56
CA VAL A 186 9.62 -6.60 9.67
C VAL A 186 10.96 -6.59 8.97
N ILE A 187 11.09 -5.71 7.99
CA ILE A 187 12.30 -5.50 7.22
C ILE A 187 12.99 -4.24 7.74
N VAL A 188 14.27 -4.37 8.07
CA VAL A 188 15.13 -3.30 8.58
C VAL A 188 16.32 -3.12 7.64
N GLY A 189 16.63 -1.89 7.27
CA GLY A 189 17.71 -1.58 6.34
C GLY A 189 17.33 -1.75 4.86
N THR A 190 18.29 -1.50 3.98
CA THR A 190 18.15 -1.58 2.52
C THR A 190 19.38 -2.24 1.90
N GLY A 191 19.26 -2.73 0.66
CA GLY A 191 20.39 -3.34 -0.05
C GLY A 191 20.99 -4.55 0.70
N GLU A 192 22.31 -4.60 0.78
CA GLU A 192 23.06 -5.70 1.42
C GLU A 192 22.88 -5.76 2.95
N ASP A 193 22.56 -4.64 3.59
CA ASP A 193 22.30 -4.56 5.04
C ASP A 193 20.87 -4.91 5.43
N MET A 194 20.03 -5.32 4.49
CA MET A 194 18.63 -5.67 4.71
C MET A 194 18.50 -6.92 5.57
N LYS A 195 17.79 -6.80 6.69
CA LYS A 195 17.43 -7.90 7.59
C LYS A 195 15.93 -8.05 7.68
N CYS A 196 15.45 -9.29 7.59
CA CYS A 196 14.04 -9.63 7.71
C CYS A 196 13.80 -10.43 9.00
N TYR A 197 12.91 -9.90 9.85
CA TYR A 197 12.52 -10.54 11.10
C TYR A 197 11.07 -11.03 10.98
N LYS A 198 10.81 -12.26 11.37
CA LYS A 198 9.46 -12.77 11.60
C LYS A 198 8.85 -11.99 12.76
N ALA A 199 7.56 -11.66 12.66
CA ALA A 199 6.93 -10.79 13.64
C ALA A 199 5.44 -11.12 13.82
N ILE A 200 4.85 -10.56 14.88
CA ILE A 200 3.42 -10.44 15.06
C ILE A 200 3.09 -8.97 15.29
N THR A 201 2.07 -8.47 14.62
CA THR A 201 1.77 -7.04 14.55
C THR A 201 0.33 -6.78 14.96
N ASN A 202 0.12 -5.83 15.86
CA ASN A 202 -1.19 -5.26 16.14
C ASN A 202 -1.36 -3.94 15.40
N ILE A 203 -2.51 -3.76 14.74
CA ILE A 203 -2.93 -2.51 14.09
C ILE A 203 -4.18 -2.02 14.80
N GLY A 204 -4.14 -0.79 15.30
CA GLY A 204 -5.24 -0.19 16.02
C GLY A 204 -5.03 1.29 16.28
N TYR A 205 -5.88 1.89 17.09
CA TYR A 205 -5.71 3.28 17.49
C TYR A 205 -4.91 3.40 18.79
N LYS A 206 -3.97 4.35 18.81
CA LYS A 206 -3.34 4.76 20.06
C LYS A 206 -4.40 5.50 20.90
N PRO A 207 -4.70 5.04 22.14
CA PRO A 207 -5.52 5.85 23.04
C PRO A 207 -4.72 7.11 23.40
N THR A 208 -5.16 8.25 22.90
CA THR A 208 -4.60 9.57 23.23
C THR A 208 -5.47 10.27 24.26
N VAL A 209 -4.87 11.17 25.04
CA VAL A 209 -5.58 12.02 26.01
C VAL A 209 -6.46 13.04 25.28
N ASP A 210 -6.06 13.42 24.08
CA ASP A 210 -6.82 14.28 23.18
C ASP A 210 -7.53 13.39 22.16
N ASP A 211 -8.82 13.46 22.00
CA ASP A 211 -9.70 12.61 21.13
C ASP A 211 -9.21 12.32 19.69
N THR A 212 -7.96 12.63 19.36
CA THR A 212 -7.32 12.33 18.08
C THR A 212 -6.94 10.86 17.99
N LYS A 213 -7.75 10.08 17.28
CA LYS A 213 -7.49 8.67 16.99
C LYS A 213 -6.34 8.53 15.99
N THR A 214 -5.11 8.40 16.47
CA THR A 214 -3.95 8.14 15.61
C THR A 214 -3.74 6.64 15.44
N PRO A 215 -3.78 6.10 14.22
CA PRO A 215 -3.49 4.70 13.98
C PRO A 215 -2.03 4.38 14.28
N VAL A 216 -1.79 3.19 14.82
CA VAL A 216 -0.45 2.70 15.13
C VAL A 216 -0.31 1.26 14.64
N VAL A 217 0.88 0.94 14.15
CA VAL A 217 1.32 -0.41 13.80
C VAL A 217 2.38 -0.81 14.82
N GLU A 218 2.03 -1.72 15.72
CA GLU A 218 2.88 -2.18 16.81
C GLU A 218 3.31 -3.63 16.57
N SER A 219 4.61 -3.88 16.43
CA SER A 219 5.17 -5.17 16.05
C SER A 219 6.10 -5.74 17.10
N TYR A 220 5.88 -6.99 17.50
CA TYR A 220 6.83 -7.81 18.25
C TYR A 220 7.67 -8.61 17.27
N LEU A 221 8.99 -8.48 17.32
CA LEU A 221 9.95 -9.15 16.44
C LEU A 221 10.52 -10.38 17.15
N TYR A 222 10.38 -11.54 16.53
CA TYR A 222 10.98 -12.77 17.05
C TYR A 222 12.50 -12.75 16.92
N ASN A 223 13.19 -13.19 17.98
CA ASN A 223 14.65 -13.30 18.02
C ASN A 223 15.41 -11.99 17.73
N PHE A 224 14.75 -10.85 17.91
CA PHE A 224 15.40 -9.56 17.76
C PHE A 224 15.98 -9.07 19.10
N GLN A 225 17.22 -8.62 19.05
CA GLN A 225 17.88 -7.92 20.15
C GLN A 225 18.51 -6.63 19.62
N GLY A 226 18.25 -5.52 20.27
CA GLY A 226 18.80 -4.23 19.89
C GLY A 226 17.78 -3.10 19.96
N ASP A 227 18.15 -1.98 19.35
CA ASP A 227 17.34 -0.77 19.28
C ASP A 227 17.08 -0.38 17.82
N LEU A 228 15.82 -0.06 17.52
CA LEU A 228 15.37 0.38 16.20
C LEU A 228 14.80 1.80 16.21
N TYR A 229 14.80 2.52 17.32
CA TYR A 229 14.30 3.89 17.38
C TYR A 229 14.99 4.79 16.34
N GLY A 230 14.20 5.61 15.65
CA GLY A 230 14.67 6.49 14.58
C GLY A 230 15.03 5.77 13.26
N LYS A 231 15.04 4.43 13.23
CA LYS A 231 15.27 3.69 11.99
C LYS A 231 13.96 3.55 11.19
N HIS A 232 14.09 3.62 9.87
CA HIS A 232 12.99 3.31 8.97
C HIS A 232 12.85 1.80 8.78
N ILE A 233 11.65 1.29 8.94
CA ILE A 233 11.32 -0.12 8.77
C ILE A 233 10.13 -0.29 7.83
N ARG A 234 10.01 -1.49 7.26
CA ARG A 234 8.84 -1.93 6.51
C ARG A 234 8.18 -3.08 7.27
N VAL A 235 6.90 -2.93 7.61
CA VAL A 235 6.09 -3.99 8.23
C VAL A 235 5.20 -4.60 7.16
N GLN A 236 5.39 -5.87 6.84
CA GLN A 236 4.63 -6.64 5.86
C GLN A 236 3.59 -7.51 6.57
N LEU A 237 2.33 -7.39 6.19
CA LEU A 237 1.23 -8.18 6.73
C LEU A 237 1.05 -9.46 5.92
N LEU A 238 1.05 -10.62 6.57
CA LEU A 238 0.96 -11.93 5.93
C LEU A 238 -0.44 -12.54 6.03
N SER A 239 -1.00 -12.54 7.25
CA SER A 239 -2.31 -13.16 7.52
C SER A 239 -2.97 -12.51 8.73
N TYR A 240 -4.28 -12.32 8.65
CA TYR A 240 -5.09 -11.81 9.75
C TYR A 240 -5.36 -12.91 10.76
N ARG A 241 -5.04 -12.65 12.03
CA ARG A 241 -5.24 -13.62 13.10
C ARG A 241 -6.54 -13.43 13.85
N ARG A 242 -6.80 -12.22 14.36
CA ARG A 242 -7.96 -11.88 15.19
C ARG A 242 -8.21 -10.37 15.26
N PRO A 243 -9.44 -9.94 15.57
CA PRO A 243 -9.74 -8.53 15.83
C PRO A 243 -9.07 -8.02 17.13
N GLU A 244 -9.06 -6.68 17.28
CA GLU A 244 -8.74 -6.06 18.56
C GLU A 244 -9.70 -6.51 19.66
N MET A 245 -9.18 -6.59 20.87
CA MET A 245 -9.94 -6.98 22.06
C MET A 245 -9.73 -5.95 23.17
N LYS A 246 -10.79 -5.75 23.98
CA LYS A 246 -10.66 -5.02 25.24
C LYS A 246 -10.36 -6.01 26.35
N PHE A 247 -9.50 -5.61 27.29
CA PHE A 247 -9.08 -6.46 28.40
C PHE A 247 -9.48 -5.81 29.71
N GLU A 248 -10.00 -6.62 30.64
CA GLU A 248 -10.45 -6.18 31.96
C GLU A 248 -9.26 -5.91 32.90
N SER A 249 -8.10 -6.49 32.63
CA SER A 249 -6.88 -6.32 33.42
C SER A 249 -5.60 -6.38 32.58
N VAL A 250 -4.50 -5.89 33.16
CA VAL A 250 -3.17 -5.98 32.56
C VAL A 250 -2.72 -7.44 32.42
N ASP A 251 -3.10 -8.30 33.37
CA ASP A 251 -2.77 -9.73 33.33
C ASP A 251 -3.52 -10.45 32.19
N ALA A 252 -4.79 -10.12 31.96
CA ALA A 252 -5.56 -10.63 30.82
C ALA A 252 -4.91 -10.20 29.49
N LEU A 253 -4.49 -8.94 29.36
CA LEU A 253 -3.74 -8.45 28.19
C LEU A 253 -2.44 -9.23 28.01
N LYS A 254 -1.65 -9.39 29.08
CA LYS A 254 -0.38 -10.14 29.04
C LYS A 254 -0.59 -11.58 28.58
N GLY A 255 -1.59 -12.26 29.14
CA GLY A 255 -1.94 -13.64 28.76
C GLY A 255 -2.29 -13.75 27.27
N GLN A 256 -3.10 -12.82 26.75
CA GLN A 256 -3.47 -12.80 25.33
C GLN A 256 -2.25 -12.50 24.43
N MET A 257 -1.40 -11.55 24.81
CA MET A 257 -0.17 -11.26 24.06
C MET A 257 0.76 -12.50 23.98
N GLN A 258 0.88 -13.25 25.09
CA GLN A 258 1.66 -14.50 25.09
C GLN A 258 1.06 -15.55 24.14
N GLN A 259 -0.27 -15.70 24.15
CA GLN A 259 -0.95 -16.61 23.22
C GLN A 259 -0.75 -16.19 21.76
N ASP A 260 -0.79 -14.89 21.47
CA ASP A 260 -0.55 -14.37 20.13
C ASP A 260 0.88 -14.64 19.68
N ILE A 261 1.86 -14.37 20.54
CA ILE A 261 3.28 -14.67 20.27
C ILE A 261 3.49 -16.17 20.06
N GLN A 262 2.91 -17.02 20.92
CA GLN A 262 3.04 -18.48 20.77
C GLN A 262 2.45 -18.97 19.45
N SER A 263 1.31 -18.44 19.04
CA SER A 263 0.70 -18.82 17.77
C SER A 263 1.52 -18.33 16.57
N GLY A 264 2.18 -17.17 16.70
CA GLY A 264 3.08 -16.68 15.67
C GLY A 264 4.34 -17.53 15.54
N LEU A 265 4.88 -18.12 16.62
CA LEU A 265 5.96 -19.12 16.56
C LEU A 265 5.55 -20.30 15.68
N VAL A 266 4.33 -20.82 15.91
CA VAL A 266 3.78 -21.93 15.11
C VAL A 266 3.60 -21.52 13.64
N TYR A 267 2.97 -20.36 13.38
CA TYR A 267 2.74 -19.87 12.01
C TYR A 267 4.04 -19.70 11.23
N HIS A 268 5.07 -19.17 11.87
CA HIS A 268 6.36 -18.91 11.25
C HIS A 268 7.30 -20.11 11.23
N GLY A 269 6.93 -21.24 11.87
CA GLY A 269 7.81 -22.41 12.02
C GLY A 269 9.09 -22.06 12.78
N ILE A 270 8.97 -21.31 13.88
CA ILE A 270 10.06 -21.00 14.79
C ILE A 270 9.93 -21.93 15.99
N GLY A 271 10.88 -22.84 16.15
CA GLY A 271 10.94 -23.78 17.27
C GLY A 271 12.21 -23.56 18.05
#